data_053293d993971762dd671b616cda0f20
#
_entry.id   053293d993971762dd671b616cda0f20
#
_cell.length_a   1.000
_cell.length_b   1.000
_cell.length_c   1.000
_cell.angle_alpha   90.00
_cell.angle_beta   90.00
_cell.angle_gamma   90.00
#
_symmetry.space_group_name_H-M   'P 1'
#
loop_
_entity.id
_entity.type
_entity.pdbx_description
1 polymer ?
#
loop_
_entity_poly.entity_id
_entity_poly.type
_entity_poly.pdbx_seq_one_letter_code
_entity_poly.pdbx_strand_id
1 'polypeptide(L)'
;MSKNRRDFFRKALAGAGLLAGTRAFATGSAGAAQHEHTDMQRDHMHMNPGSSAQNPSYSGEFLPVQAPDIPDLPWKLDNGVKVFHLIAEPVKRQIHPTKTIDVWGYNGTCPGPTIQVMQGDRVRIIVDNHLPEPTSMHWHGFEIPADMDGTPGIDQAPIPPGGRFVYEFTLHQEGTYFYHSHMAMQEMLGMLGAFIMHPKKPYHPRADKDFVIMLQEYAVLPNISVPNTMNMEFNWLVFNGKAGPAITPMVVRLGDRVRIRMVNLGMDHHPIHLHGNTFYVTGTEGGRAPESTWRPENTVLVGVAQARDVEFEANNPGDWMFHCHLPHHMMNQMSSTVGPMTRLGKGMSAGLSMEEGMG
;
A
#
# COMPACT_ATOMS: atom_id res chain seq x y z
N MET A 1 -35.33 11.82 -29.15
CA MET A 1 -34.32 12.73 -29.69
C MET A 1 -32.94 12.25 -29.23
N SER A 2 -32.24 11.57 -30.14
CA SER A 2 -30.92 10.98 -29.88
C SER A 2 -29.84 12.07 -29.91
N LYS A 3 -29.24 12.38 -28.77
CA LYS A 3 -28.06 13.26 -28.72
C LYS A 3 -26.82 12.47 -29.12
N ASN A 4 -26.20 12.88 -30.18
CA ASN A 4 -25.14 12.21 -30.94
C ASN A 4 -23.83 12.22 -30.13
N ARG A 5 -23.24 11.07 -29.88
CA ARG A 5 -21.93 10.86 -29.18
C ARG A 5 -20.77 11.66 -29.81
N ARG A 6 -20.89 12.08 -31.05
CA ARG A 6 -19.87 12.88 -31.77
C ARG A 6 -19.73 14.31 -31.24
N ASP A 7 -20.77 14.91 -30.64
CA ASP A 7 -20.72 16.27 -30.13
C ASP A 7 -20.04 16.39 -28.75
N PHE A 8 -19.97 15.29 -28.00
CA PHE A 8 -19.25 15.24 -26.74
C PHE A 8 -17.72 15.33 -26.96
N PHE A 9 -17.18 14.59 -27.94
CA PHE A 9 -15.74 14.60 -28.23
C PHE A 9 -15.24 15.88 -28.89
N ARG A 10 -16.08 16.63 -29.62
CA ARG A 10 -15.70 17.93 -30.19
C ARG A 10 -15.52 19.03 -29.15
N LYS A 11 -16.21 18.96 -28.01
CA LYS A 11 -16.06 19.93 -26.92
C LYS A 11 -14.86 19.67 -26.02
N ALA A 12 -14.38 18.44 -25.94
CA ALA A 12 -13.19 18.08 -25.15
C ALA A 12 -11.87 18.47 -25.83
N LEU A 13 -11.85 18.62 -27.16
CA LEU A 13 -10.64 19.01 -27.92
C LEU A 13 -10.46 20.51 -28.12
N ALA A 14 -11.45 21.34 -27.77
CA ALA A 14 -11.39 22.79 -27.96
C ALA A 14 -10.82 23.55 -26.74
N GLY A 15 -10.47 22.85 -25.64
CA GLY A 15 -9.94 23.44 -24.41
C GLY A 15 -8.41 23.43 -24.24
N ALA A 16 -7.68 22.85 -25.18
CA ALA A 16 -6.22 22.71 -25.07
C ALA A 16 -5.49 23.54 -26.13
N GLY A 17 -5.62 24.86 -26.07
CA GLY A 17 -4.87 25.73 -26.94
C GLY A 17 -5.05 27.20 -26.59
N LEU A 18 -3.97 27.83 -26.24
CA LEU A 18 -3.67 29.25 -26.02
C LEU A 18 -3.60 29.69 -24.54
N LEU A 19 -2.36 29.81 -24.06
CA LEU A 19 -1.88 30.94 -23.25
C LEU A 19 -0.34 30.92 -23.23
N ALA A 20 0.27 31.35 -24.33
CA ALA A 20 1.62 31.91 -24.32
C ALA A 20 1.46 33.43 -24.15
N GLY A 21 1.72 33.94 -22.99
CA GLY A 21 1.71 35.37 -22.67
C GLY A 21 2.95 35.73 -21.88
N THR A 22 3.94 36.26 -22.59
CA THR A 22 5.13 36.93 -22.03
C THR A 22 4.72 38.09 -21.15
N ARG A 23 5.21 38.14 -19.90
CA ARG A 23 5.28 39.39 -19.12
C ARG A 23 6.67 39.59 -18.52
N ALA A 24 7.13 40.81 -18.75
CA ALA A 24 8.40 41.37 -18.42
C ALA A 24 8.61 41.51 -16.89
N PHE A 25 9.88 41.39 -16.50
CA PHE A 25 10.39 41.70 -15.15
C PHE A 25 10.24 43.17 -14.82
N ALA A 26 9.69 43.46 -13.65
CA ALA A 26 9.88 44.74 -12.97
C ALA A 26 10.59 44.48 -11.65
N THR A 27 11.77 45.06 -11.51
CA THR A 27 12.57 45.12 -10.31
C THR A 27 11.96 46.14 -9.33
N GLY A 28 11.68 45.71 -8.12
CA GLY A 28 11.31 46.60 -7.00
C GLY A 28 12.01 46.11 -5.73
N SER A 29 12.88 46.98 -5.23
CA SER A 29 13.67 46.79 -4.01
C SER A 29 12.87 47.13 -2.75
N ALA A 30 13.35 46.51 -1.65
CA ALA A 30 13.37 47.01 -0.28
C ALA A 30 12.23 46.65 0.67
N GLY A 31 12.65 46.19 1.84
CA GLY A 31 11.87 46.20 3.06
C GLY A 31 12.17 45.02 3.96
N ALA A 32 13.29 45.06 4.70
CA ALA A 32 13.55 44.14 5.80
C ALA A 32 12.60 44.42 6.95
N ALA A 33 11.70 43.49 7.27
CA ALA A 33 10.99 43.46 8.54
C ALA A 33 11.54 42.30 9.36
N GLN A 34 12.20 42.62 10.45
CA GLN A 34 12.61 41.69 11.51
C GLN A 34 11.35 41.16 12.18
N HIS A 35 11.14 39.86 12.12
CA HIS A 35 10.22 39.18 13.03
C HIS A 35 11.00 38.34 14.02
N GLU A 36 10.76 38.65 15.28
CA GLU A 36 11.27 37.96 16.46
C GLU A 36 10.93 36.47 16.42
N HIS A 37 11.96 35.65 16.57
CA HIS A 37 11.82 34.23 16.81
C HIS A 37 11.41 34.00 18.27
N THR A 38 10.16 33.61 18.46
CA THR A 38 9.76 32.93 19.68
C THR A 38 10.11 31.46 19.55
N ASP A 39 11.08 31.04 20.35
CA ASP A 39 11.44 29.62 20.57
C ASP A 39 10.22 28.85 21.09
N MET A 40 9.57 28.09 20.23
CA MET A 40 8.70 26.99 20.67
C MET A 40 9.56 25.72 20.82
N GLN A 41 9.79 25.33 22.06
CA GLN A 41 10.36 24.05 22.44
C GLN A 41 9.67 22.91 21.69
N ARG A 42 10.42 22.23 20.85
CA ARG A 42 10.02 20.96 20.22
C ARG A 42 10.13 19.86 21.27
N ASP A 43 9.02 19.48 21.87
CA ASP A 43 8.92 18.21 22.57
C ASP A 43 8.97 17.06 21.55
N HIS A 44 10.18 16.58 21.31
CA HIS A 44 10.40 15.32 20.62
C HIS A 44 9.99 14.18 21.56
N MET A 45 8.74 13.71 21.48
CA MET A 45 8.39 12.43 22.02
C MET A 45 9.12 11.35 21.23
N HIS A 46 10.28 10.95 21.74
CA HIS A 46 10.91 9.69 21.37
C HIS A 46 9.99 8.54 21.79
N MET A 47 9.26 7.99 20.84
CA MET A 47 8.57 6.71 21.07
C MET A 47 9.64 5.62 21.15
N ASN A 48 9.79 5.08 22.33
CA ASN A 48 10.64 3.92 22.61
C ASN A 48 10.08 2.72 21.84
N PRO A 49 10.89 1.96 21.05
CA PRO A 49 10.41 0.81 20.29
C PRO A 49 10.11 -0.44 21.12
N GLY A 50 9.77 -0.27 22.40
CA GLY A 50 9.54 -1.34 23.36
C GLY A 50 8.23 -1.28 24.15
N SER A 51 7.35 -0.31 23.93
CA SER A 51 6.03 -0.35 24.56
C SER A 51 5.02 -0.90 23.56
N SER A 52 4.60 -2.14 23.75
CA SER A 52 3.37 -2.67 23.20
C SER A 52 2.22 -1.79 23.69
N ALA A 53 1.85 -0.76 22.92
CA ALA A 53 0.55 -0.15 23.04
C ALA A 53 -0.44 -1.28 22.81
N GLN A 54 -1.06 -1.78 23.87
CA GLN A 54 -2.13 -2.77 23.76
C GLN A 54 -3.22 -2.08 22.95
N ASN A 55 -3.38 -2.48 21.68
CA ASN A 55 -4.60 -2.19 20.96
C ASN A 55 -5.77 -2.60 21.85
N PRO A 56 -6.81 -1.76 22.01
CA PRO A 56 -7.97 -2.16 22.77
C PRO A 56 -8.41 -3.51 22.24
N SER A 57 -8.47 -4.51 23.12
CA SER A 57 -8.79 -5.88 22.78
C SER A 57 -10.05 -5.88 21.92
N TYR A 58 -9.91 -6.28 20.67
CA TYR A 58 -11.06 -6.61 19.85
C TYR A 58 -11.85 -7.66 20.61
N SER A 59 -13.06 -7.31 21.04
CA SER A 59 -13.92 -8.21 21.81
C SER A 59 -14.27 -9.43 20.95
N GLY A 60 -13.51 -10.46 21.08
CA GLY A 60 -13.70 -11.88 20.80
C GLY A 60 -14.44 -12.40 19.56
N GLU A 61 -15.02 -11.58 18.70
CA GLU A 61 -15.88 -12.05 17.61
C GLU A 61 -15.20 -12.22 16.25
N PHE A 62 -14.04 -11.66 16.03
CA PHE A 62 -13.32 -11.81 14.75
C PHE A 62 -11.83 -12.04 14.97
N LEU A 63 -11.23 -12.69 13.97
CA LEU A 63 -9.82 -12.96 13.91
C LEU A 63 -9.08 -11.72 13.36
N PRO A 64 -8.15 -11.11 14.12
CA PRO A 64 -7.32 -10.02 13.61
C PRO A 64 -6.50 -10.49 12.40
N VAL A 65 -6.43 -9.65 11.37
CA VAL A 65 -5.57 -9.90 10.21
C VAL A 65 -4.13 -9.57 10.60
N GLN A 66 -3.20 -10.47 10.30
CA GLN A 66 -1.77 -10.29 10.53
C GLN A 66 -1.13 -9.78 9.24
N ALA A 67 -0.44 -8.64 9.31
CA ALA A 67 0.41 -8.15 8.23
C ALA A 67 1.87 -8.38 8.63
N PRO A 68 2.53 -9.46 8.17
CA PRO A 68 3.95 -9.64 8.46
C PRO A 68 4.75 -8.39 8.09
N ASP A 69 5.67 -7.96 8.94
CA ASP A 69 6.56 -6.80 8.72
C ASP A 69 5.89 -5.41 8.65
N ILE A 70 4.56 -5.33 8.83
CA ILE A 70 3.80 -4.06 8.87
C ILE A 70 3.02 -3.97 10.19
N PRO A 71 3.09 -2.85 10.92
CA PRO A 71 2.30 -2.66 12.14
C PRO A 71 0.84 -2.36 11.83
N ASP A 72 -0.04 -2.62 12.80
CA ASP A 72 -1.40 -2.07 12.80
C ASP A 72 -1.37 -0.58 13.17
N LEU A 73 -2.28 0.21 12.58
CA LEU A 73 -2.48 1.59 12.98
C LEU A 73 -3.36 1.65 14.24
N PRO A 74 -2.84 2.15 15.37
CA PRO A 74 -3.65 2.30 16.57
C PRO A 74 -4.72 3.38 16.41
N TRP A 75 -5.83 3.23 17.12
CA TRP A 75 -6.91 4.19 17.13
C TRP A 75 -7.38 4.53 18.55
N LYS A 76 -8.10 5.65 18.67
CA LYS A 76 -8.76 6.08 19.90
C LYS A 76 -10.25 6.20 19.66
N LEU A 77 -11.07 5.92 20.68
CA LEU A 77 -12.51 6.14 20.60
C LEU A 77 -12.84 7.57 21.06
N ASP A 78 -13.54 8.31 20.21
CA ASP A 78 -14.06 9.65 20.50
C ASP A 78 -15.55 9.68 20.18
N ASN A 79 -16.40 9.67 21.22
CA ASN A 79 -17.87 9.72 21.09
C ASN A 79 -18.43 8.69 20.07
N GLY A 80 -17.91 7.45 20.09
CA GLY A 80 -18.34 6.39 19.18
C GLY A 80 -17.65 6.38 17.81
N VAL A 81 -16.76 7.34 17.54
CA VAL A 81 -15.96 7.43 16.31
C VAL A 81 -14.58 6.87 16.58
N LYS A 82 -14.09 5.95 15.76
CA LYS A 82 -12.71 5.46 15.79
C LYS A 82 -11.80 6.48 15.11
N VAL A 83 -10.91 7.08 15.85
CA VAL A 83 -9.99 8.13 15.38
C VAL A 83 -8.61 7.53 15.11
N PHE A 84 -8.18 7.59 13.87
CA PHE A 84 -6.86 7.21 13.39
C PHE A 84 -6.03 8.45 13.04
N HIS A 85 -4.70 8.31 13.11
CA HIS A 85 -3.79 9.38 12.75
C HIS A 85 -2.70 8.84 11.81
N LEU A 86 -2.74 9.27 10.55
CA LEU A 86 -1.74 8.97 9.52
C LEU A 86 -0.83 10.18 9.32
N ILE A 87 0.47 9.94 9.34
CA ILE A 87 1.50 10.94 9.07
C ILE A 87 2.20 10.53 7.78
N ALA A 88 1.96 11.27 6.69
CA ALA A 88 2.65 11.08 5.42
C ALA A 88 4.06 11.68 5.53
N GLU A 89 5.10 10.89 5.36
CA GLU A 89 6.48 11.32 5.62
C GLU A 89 7.51 10.52 4.82
N PRO A 90 8.75 11.06 4.61
CA PRO A 90 9.87 10.29 4.10
C PRO A 90 10.25 9.15 5.05
N VAL A 91 10.51 7.97 4.49
CA VAL A 91 10.82 6.75 5.23
C VAL A 91 12.08 6.09 4.66
N LYS A 92 12.94 5.60 5.54
CA LYS A 92 14.03 4.66 5.16
C LYS A 92 13.53 3.23 5.39
N ARG A 93 13.32 2.49 4.30
CA ARG A 93 12.87 1.10 4.37
C ARG A 93 14.01 0.14 4.05
N GLN A 94 14.39 -0.68 5.00
CA GLN A 94 15.27 -1.81 4.75
C GLN A 94 14.42 -2.93 4.13
N ILE A 95 14.53 -3.09 2.80
CA ILE A 95 13.81 -4.12 2.05
C ILE A 95 14.52 -5.47 2.08
N HIS A 96 15.85 -5.45 2.29
CA HIS A 96 16.70 -6.64 2.37
C HIS A 96 17.86 -6.34 3.34
N PRO A 97 18.52 -7.32 3.98
CA PRO A 97 19.65 -7.08 4.87
C PRO A 97 20.76 -6.21 4.27
N THR A 98 20.97 -6.31 2.95
CA THR A 98 21.99 -5.54 2.22
C THR A 98 21.43 -4.29 1.52
N LYS A 99 20.11 -4.04 1.57
CA LYS A 99 19.48 -2.96 0.81
C LYS A 99 18.48 -2.16 1.63
N THR A 100 18.78 -0.88 1.79
CA THR A 100 17.85 0.11 2.31
C THR A 100 17.51 1.11 1.20
N ILE A 101 16.24 1.49 1.08
CA ILE A 101 15.75 2.46 0.11
C ILE A 101 15.13 3.65 0.84
N ASP A 102 15.21 4.83 0.20
CA ASP A 102 14.53 6.05 0.63
C ASP A 102 13.22 6.17 -0.13
N VAL A 103 12.12 6.04 0.56
CA VAL A 103 10.75 6.01 0.05
C VAL A 103 9.88 7.02 0.80
N TRP A 104 8.63 7.14 0.42
CA TRP A 104 7.63 7.84 1.20
C TRP A 104 6.63 6.83 1.74
N GLY A 105 6.09 7.09 2.92
CA GLY A 105 5.16 6.17 3.56
C GLY A 105 4.33 6.86 4.63
N TYR A 106 3.80 6.07 5.54
CA TYR A 106 2.96 6.56 6.62
C TYR A 106 3.48 6.04 7.96
N ASN A 107 3.55 6.94 8.97
CA ASN A 107 3.92 6.59 10.35
C ASN A 107 5.24 5.79 10.43
N GLY A 108 6.27 6.22 9.68
CA GLY A 108 7.61 5.62 9.68
C GLY A 108 7.72 4.28 8.97
N THR A 109 6.68 3.81 8.27
CA THR A 109 6.71 2.52 7.56
C THR A 109 6.24 2.63 6.11
N CYS A 110 6.71 1.71 5.28
CA CYS A 110 6.36 1.54 3.88
C CYS A 110 6.34 0.02 3.56
N PRO A 111 5.21 -0.57 3.15
CA PRO A 111 3.87 0.03 3.12
C PRO A 111 3.46 0.66 4.45
N GLY A 112 2.46 1.56 4.41
CA GLY A 112 1.88 2.17 5.59
C GLY A 112 1.19 1.15 6.51
N PRO A 113 0.88 1.52 7.77
CA PRO A 113 0.30 0.61 8.75
C PRO A 113 -1.07 0.08 8.31
N THR A 114 -1.37 -1.16 8.67
CA THR A 114 -2.68 -1.78 8.39
C THR A 114 -3.75 -1.12 9.25
N ILE A 115 -4.86 -0.71 8.63
CA ILE A 115 -6.05 -0.22 9.33
C ILE A 115 -7.06 -1.35 9.40
N GLN A 116 -7.56 -1.66 10.60
CA GLN A 116 -8.56 -2.69 10.82
C GLN A 116 -9.79 -2.11 11.54
N VAL A 117 -10.96 -2.31 10.95
CA VAL A 117 -12.24 -1.78 11.45
C VAL A 117 -13.36 -2.79 11.26
N MET A 118 -14.50 -2.53 11.86
CA MET A 118 -15.72 -3.33 11.64
C MET A 118 -16.63 -2.68 10.61
N GLN A 119 -17.32 -3.48 9.83
CA GLN A 119 -18.47 -3.03 9.04
C GLN A 119 -19.45 -2.29 9.92
N GLY A 120 -19.77 -1.05 9.56
CA GLY A 120 -20.66 -0.15 10.31
C GLY A 120 -19.94 0.79 11.27
N ASP A 121 -18.64 0.71 11.40
CA ASP A 121 -17.87 1.69 12.17
C ASP A 121 -17.95 3.08 11.51
N ARG A 122 -18.03 4.09 12.35
CA ARG A 122 -17.71 5.47 11.95
C ARG A 122 -16.25 5.73 12.27
N VAL A 123 -15.51 6.17 11.28
CA VAL A 123 -14.08 6.44 11.40
C VAL A 123 -13.79 7.91 11.12
N ARG A 124 -12.80 8.46 11.84
CA ARG A 124 -12.16 9.74 11.54
C ARG A 124 -10.68 9.49 11.34
N ILE A 125 -10.19 9.79 10.16
CA ILE A 125 -8.78 9.58 9.82
C ILE A 125 -8.16 10.95 9.57
N ILE A 126 -7.26 11.32 10.46
CA ILE A 126 -6.51 12.58 10.40
C ILE A 126 -5.24 12.28 9.61
N VAL A 127 -5.02 13.01 8.52
CA VAL A 127 -3.82 12.89 7.68
C VAL A 127 -3.00 14.17 7.79
N ASP A 128 -1.80 14.04 8.34
CA ASP A 128 -0.80 15.11 8.38
C ASP A 128 0.23 14.92 7.26
N ASN A 129 0.50 15.97 6.51
CA ASN A 129 1.48 15.94 5.43
C ASN A 129 2.83 16.51 5.89
N HIS A 130 3.79 15.63 6.15
CA HIS A 130 5.19 15.98 6.45
C HIS A 130 6.13 15.80 5.24
N LEU A 131 5.54 15.59 4.05
CA LEU A 131 6.31 15.50 2.80
C LEU A 131 6.73 16.90 2.32
N PRO A 132 7.76 16.98 1.45
CA PRO A 132 8.14 18.24 0.80
C PRO A 132 7.17 18.67 -0.31
N GLU A 133 6.18 17.85 -0.66
CA GLU A 133 5.21 18.07 -1.73
C GLU A 133 3.78 17.95 -1.21
N PRO A 134 2.79 18.52 -1.93
CA PRO A 134 1.39 18.25 -1.65
C PRO A 134 1.04 16.77 -1.80
N THR A 135 0.10 16.28 -0.99
CA THR A 135 -0.40 14.90 -1.04
C THR A 135 -1.92 14.87 -0.94
N SER A 136 -2.50 13.69 -1.09
CA SER A 136 -3.90 13.41 -0.77
C SER A 136 -4.01 11.95 -0.30
N MET A 137 -5.18 11.56 0.19
CA MET A 137 -5.45 10.18 0.58
C MET A 137 -6.71 9.70 -0.11
N HIS A 138 -6.59 8.67 -0.94
CA HIS A 138 -7.71 8.00 -1.57
C HIS A 138 -7.99 6.65 -0.88
N TRP A 139 -9.27 6.39 -0.64
CA TRP A 139 -9.79 5.16 -0.03
C TRP A 139 -10.31 4.26 -1.14
N HIS A 140 -9.44 3.41 -1.65
CA HIS A 140 -9.71 2.67 -2.88
C HIS A 140 -10.88 1.69 -2.74
N GLY A 141 -11.93 1.92 -3.54
CA GLY A 141 -13.12 1.08 -3.60
C GLY A 141 -14.14 1.33 -2.47
N PHE A 142 -13.99 2.40 -1.67
CA PHE A 142 -14.93 2.69 -0.60
C PHE A 142 -16.20 3.36 -1.13
N GLU A 143 -17.34 2.97 -0.58
CA GLU A 143 -18.63 3.61 -0.81
C GLU A 143 -18.85 4.69 0.27
N ILE A 144 -18.30 5.88 0.03
CA ILE A 144 -18.26 7.02 0.94
C ILE A 144 -18.71 8.30 0.25
N PRO A 145 -19.01 9.39 0.98
CA PRO A 145 -19.31 10.70 0.37
C PRO A 145 -18.15 11.18 -0.53
N ALA A 146 -18.49 11.74 -1.69
CA ALA A 146 -17.50 12.14 -2.70
C ALA A 146 -16.48 13.17 -2.17
N ASP A 147 -16.89 14.07 -1.27
CA ASP A 147 -15.99 15.04 -0.61
C ASP A 147 -14.99 14.40 0.37
N MET A 148 -15.08 13.08 0.59
CA MET A 148 -14.16 12.29 1.40
C MET A 148 -13.35 11.28 0.56
N ASP A 149 -13.53 11.22 -0.76
CA ASP A 149 -12.87 10.26 -1.65
C ASP A 149 -11.38 10.54 -1.87
N GLY A 150 -10.98 11.79 -1.75
CA GLY A 150 -9.58 12.18 -1.72
C GLY A 150 -8.93 12.43 -3.08
N THR A 151 -9.71 12.63 -4.15
CA THR A 151 -9.20 12.89 -5.49
C THR A 151 -8.85 14.37 -5.68
N PRO A 152 -7.56 14.74 -5.84
CA PRO A 152 -7.14 16.12 -5.94
C PRO A 152 -7.72 16.84 -7.16
N GLY A 153 -8.28 18.02 -6.92
CA GLY A 153 -8.86 18.86 -7.99
C GLY A 153 -10.26 18.43 -8.44
N ILE A 154 -10.81 17.35 -7.88
CA ILE A 154 -12.20 16.91 -8.08
C ILE A 154 -12.96 17.06 -6.76
N ASP A 155 -12.56 16.31 -5.73
CA ASP A 155 -13.28 16.23 -4.47
C ASP A 155 -12.67 17.11 -3.39
N GLN A 156 -11.36 17.35 -3.45
CA GLN A 156 -10.64 18.17 -2.48
C GLN A 156 -9.45 18.90 -3.09
N ALA A 157 -8.95 19.90 -2.37
CA ALA A 157 -7.63 20.46 -2.63
C ALA A 157 -6.54 19.51 -2.09
N PRO A 158 -5.37 19.41 -2.76
CA PRO A 158 -4.24 18.68 -2.21
C PRO A 158 -3.85 19.21 -0.82
N ILE A 159 -3.42 18.33 0.07
CA ILE A 159 -2.92 18.67 1.40
C ILE A 159 -1.49 19.24 1.23
N PRO A 160 -1.25 20.54 1.48
CA PRO A 160 0.08 21.12 1.27
C PRO A 160 1.09 20.58 2.29
N PRO A 161 2.41 20.76 2.06
CA PRO A 161 3.43 20.48 3.06
C PRO A 161 3.14 21.18 4.40
N GLY A 162 3.20 20.42 5.51
CA GLY A 162 2.79 20.87 6.84
C GLY A 162 1.29 21.00 7.07
N GLY A 163 0.48 20.68 6.06
CA GLY A 163 -0.99 20.75 6.13
C GLY A 163 -1.61 19.49 6.71
N ARG A 164 -2.92 19.59 6.95
CA ARG A 164 -3.76 18.52 7.51
C ARG A 164 -5.09 18.44 6.76
N PHE A 165 -5.59 17.20 6.60
CA PHE A 165 -6.97 16.95 6.20
C PHE A 165 -7.61 15.92 7.15
N VAL A 166 -8.91 16.01 7.34
CA VAL A 166 -9.67 15.09 8.21
C VAL A 166 -10.75 14.42 7.37
N TYR A 167 -10.61 13.12 7.20
CA TYR A 167 -11.61 12.27 6.55
C TYR A 167 -12.52 11.67 7.62
N GLU A 168 -13.83 11.83 7.50
CA GLU A 168 -14.78 11.22 8.45
C GLU A 168 -15.98 10.65 7.71
N PHE A 169 -16.19 9.34 7.86
CA PHE A 169 -17.27 8.62 7.19
C PHE A 169 -17.67 7.35 7.94
N THR A 170 -18.81 6.77 7.55
CA THR A 170 -19.29 5.49 8.07
C THR A 170 -19.05 4.40 7.03
N LEU A 171 -18.52 3.26 7.46
CA LEU A 171 -18.17 2.13 6.61
C LEU A 171 -19.35 1.15 6.52
N HIS A 172 -19.77 0.82 5.31
CA HIS A 172 -20.89 -0.10 5.07
C HIS A 172 -20.45 -1.44 4.51
N GLN A 173 -19.27 -1.49 3.91
CA GLN A 173 -18.68 -2.61 3.22
C GLN A 173 -17.94 -3.54 4.19
N GLU A 174 -17.51 -4.68 3.67
CA GLU A 174 -16.67 -5.64 4.35
C GLU A 174 -15.72 -6.30 3.36
N GLY A 175 -14.51 -6.67 3.81
CA GLY A 175 -13.52 -7.32 2.93
C GLY A 175 -12.13 -6.68 3.01
N THR A 176 -11.38 -6.88 1.93
CA THR A 176 -10.01 -6.42 1.77
C THR A 176 -9.98 -5.20 0.87
N TYR A 177 -9.64 -4.07 1.46
CA TYR A 177 -9.50 -2.77 0.81
C TYR A 177 -8.10 -2.21 1.07
N PHE A 178 -7.83 -1.04 0.51
CA PHE A 178 -6.54 -0.37 0.68
C PHE A 178 -6.67 1.14 0.53
N TYR A 179 -5.66 1.85 0.98
CA TYR A 179 -5.55 3.29 0.86
C TYR A 179 -4.22 3.66 0.20
N HIS A 180 -4.20 4.76 -0.54
CA HIS A 180 -2.98 5.27 -1.17
C HIS A 180 -3.05 6.76 -1.46
N SER A 181 -1.90 7.38 -1.74
CA SER A 181 -1.86 8.74 -2.25
C SER A 181 -2.43 8.79 -3.67
N HIS A 182 -3.26 9.79 -3.97
CA HIS A 182 -3.76 10.03 -5.32
C HIS A 182 -2.98 11.16 -6.04
N MET A 183 -1.74 11.42 -5.60
CA MET A 183 -0.78 12.29 -6.30
C MET A 183 0.15 11.44 -7.15
N ALA A 184 0.48 11.98 -8.35
CA ALA A 184 1.30 11.26 -9.33
C ALA A 184 2.60 10.72 -8.71
N MET A 185 2.90 9.45 -8.93
CA MET A 185 4.11 8.73 -8.52
C MET A 185 4.33 8.55 -7.00
N GLN A 186 3.52 9.14 -6.13
CA GLN A 186 3.66 8.96 -4.67
C GLN A 186 3.30 7.54 -4.24
N GLU A 187 2.31 6.93 -4.89
CA GLU A 187 1.96 5.51 -4.70
C GLU A 187 3.16 4.61 -5.00
N MET A 188 3.86 4.86 -6.12
CA MET A 188 5.05 4.11 -6.52
C MET A 188 6.25 4.34 -5.58
N LEU A 189 6.27 5.45 -4.83
CA LEU A 189 7.25 5.67 -3.76
C LEU A 189 6.90 4.94 -2.46
N GLY A 190 5.73 4.28 -2.39
CA GLY A 190 5.34 3.47 -1.24
C GLY A 190 4.22 4.05 -0.39
N MET A 191 3.56 5.11 -0.84
CA MET A 191 2.45 5.75 -0.11
C MET A 191 1.13 4.99 -0.27
N LEU A 192 1.05 3.82 0.35
CA LEU A 192 -0.09 2.91 0.30
C LEU A 192 -0.12 2.04 1.57
N GLY A 193 -1.27 1.43 1.84
CA GLY A 193 -1.43 0.49 2.95
C GLY A 193 -2.74 -0.28 2.89
N ALA A 194 -2.80 -1.39 3.62
CA ALA A 194 -3.98 -2.23 3.69
C ALA A 194 -5.06 -1.63 4.60
N PHE A 195 -6.31 -1.80 4.20
CA PHE A 195 -7.49 -1.42 4.98
C PHE A 195 -8.47 -2.59 5.04
N ILE A 196 -8.64 -3.16 6.22
CA ILE A 196 -9.48 -4.35 6.41
C ILE A 196 -10.77 -3.96 7.11
N MET A 197 -11.89 -4.24 6.44
CA MET A 197 -13.21 -4.08 7.03
C MET A 197 -13.74 -5.46 7.42
N HIS A 198 -13.72 -5.77 8.72
CA HIS A 198 -14.25 -7.02 9.24
C HIS A 198 -15.77 -7.05 9.14
N PRO A 199 -16.38 -8.18 8.73
CA PRO A 199 -17.83 -8.29 8.64
C PRO A 199 -18.49 -8.29 10.02
N LYS A 200 -19.71 -7.74 10.13
CA LYS A 200 -20.52 -7.85 11.36
C LYS A 200 -20.86 -9.29 11.72
N LYS A 201 -21.05 -10.14 10.71
CA LYS A 201 -21.26 -11.57 10.88
C LYS A 201 -20.00 -12.28 10.41
N PRO A 202 -19.36 -13.08 11.28
CA PRO A 202 -18.15 -13.81 10.89
C PRO A 202 -18.37 -14.61 9.61
N TYR A 203 -17.37 -14.64 8.74
CA TYR A 203 -17.39 -15.49 7.55
C TYR A 203 -17.52 -16.96 7.93
N HIS A 204 -18.18 -17.69 7.07
CA HIS A 204 -18.26 -19.13 7.16
C HIS A 204 -17.75 -19.75 5.85
N PRO A 205 -16.90 -20.80 5.91
CA PRO A 205 -16.21 -21.33 7.10
C PRO A 205 -15.31 -20.29 7.76
N ARG A 206 -15.06 -20.45 9.09
CA ARG A 206 -14.20 -19.54 9.85
C ARG A 206 -12.73 -19.86 9.58
N ALA A 207 -11.91 -18.84 9.37
CA ALA A 207 -10.47 -19.00 9.29
C ALA A 207 -9.85 -19.06 10.71
N ASP A 208 -8.77 -19.83 10.86
CA ASP A 208 -7.95 -19.90 12.09
C ASP A 208 -6.77 -18.92 12.02
N LYS A 209 -6.33 -18.62 10.78
CA LYS A 209 -5.29 -17.64 10.46
C LYS A 209 -5.74 -16.75 9.32
N ASP A 210 -5.44 -15.46 9.44
CA ASP A 210 -5.79 -14.45 8.44
C ASP A 210 -4.58 -13.51 8.25
N PHE A 211 -4.05 -13.45 7.04
CA PHE A 211 -2.88 -12.66 6.69
C PHE A 211 -3.22 -11.66 5.59
N VAL A 212 -2.49 -10.52 5.57
CA VAL A 212 -2.51 -9.59 4.44
C VAL A 212 -1.10 -9.36 3.91
N ILE A 213 -0.97 -9.45 2.59
CA ILE A 213 0.28 -9.26 1.85
C ILE A 213 0.08 -8.16 0.82
N MET A 214 0.85 -7.09 0.98
CA MET A 214 0.94 -6.00 0.01
C MET A 214 2.03 -6.33 -0.99
N LEU A 215 1.68 -6.33 -2.28
CA LEU A 215 2.58 -6.61 -3.39
C LEU A 215 3.07 -5.28 -3.97
N GLN A 216 4.37 -5.10 -4.08
CA GLN A 216 5.00 -3.94 -4.68
C GLN A 216 6.30 -4.32 -5.37
N GLU A 217 6.76 -3.46 -6.26
CA GLU A 217 8.06 -3.55 -6.92
C GLU A 217 8.76 -2.19 -6.96
N TYR A 218 10.09 -2.24 -6.98
CA TYR A 218 10.93 -1.05 -7.07
C TYR A 218 12.01 -1.21 -8.13
N ALA A 219 12.23 -0.16 -8.89
CA ALA A 219 13.40 -0.03 -9.77
C ALA A 219 14.45 0.84 -9.04
N VAL A 220 15.48 0.21 -8.50
CA VAL A 220 16.52 0.89 -7.73
C VAL A 220 17.84 0.82 -8.46
N LEU A 221 18.30 1.95 -8.96
CA LEU A 221 19.59 2.03 -9.66
C LEU A 221 20.77 1.81 -8.69
N PRO A 222 21.92 1.36 -9.19
CA PRO A 222 23.12 1.24 -8.38
C PRO A 222 23.53 2.55 -7.74
N ASN A 223 23.96 2.49 -6.48
CA ASN A 223 24.42 3.65 -5.70
C ASN A 223 23.36 4.76 -5.48
N ILE A 224 22.10 4.48 -5.79
CA ILE A 224 20.96 5.34 -5.50
C ILE A 224 20.03 4.59 -4.55
N SER A 225 19.54 5.29 -3.52
CA SER A 225 18.59 4.71 -2.57
C SER A 225 17.13 5.01 -2.91
N VAL A 226 16.86 6.08 -3.66
CA VAL A 226 15.50 6.46 -4.09
C VAL A 226 15.10 5.63 -5.31
N PRO A 227 13.97 4.91 -5.28
CA PRO A 227 13.45 4.19 -6.44
C PRO A 227 13.15 5.12 -7.62
N ASN A 228 13.43 4.64 -8.83
CA ASN A 228 13.03 5.34 -10.05
C ASN A 228 11.59 4.97 -10.40
N THR A 229 10.66 5.84 -10.10
CA THR A 229 9.22 5.64 -10.30
C THR A 229 8.76 5.68 -11.78
N MET A 230 9.66 6.08 -12.68
CA MET A 230 9.39 6.12 -14.12
C MET A 230 9.92 4.91 -14.88
N ASN A 231 10.69 4.04 -14.19
CA ASN A 231 11.24 2.83 -14.80
C ASN A 231 10.24 1.67 -14.65
N MET A 232 10.00 0.95 -15.74
CA MET A 232 9.15 -0.23 -15.80
C MET A 232 9.95 -1.55 -15.74
N GLU A 233 11.29 -1.48 -15.63
CA GLU A 233 12.15 -2.64 -15.39
C GLU A 233 12.48 -2.71 -13.89
N PHE A 234 11.65 -3.41 -13.13
CA PHE A 234 11.82 -3.55 -11.68
C PHE A 234 12.89 -4.60 -11.34
N ASN A 235 13.66 -4.32 -10.29
CA ASN A 235 14.72 -5.21 -9.81
C ASN A 235 14.61 -5.57 -8.33
N TRP A 236 13.58 -5.07 -7.64
CA TRP A 236 13.21 -5.44 -6.28
C TRP A 236 11.72 -5.68 -6.20
N LEU A 237 11.33 -6.92 -5.94
CA LEU A 237 9.94 -7.29 -5.68
C LEU A 237 9.80 -7.58 -4.21
N VAL A 238 8.76 -7.03 -3.59
CA VAL A 238 8.61 -7.06 -2.15
C VAL A 238 7.21 -7.48 -1.74
N PHE A 239 7.14 -8.26 -0.68
CA PHE A 239 5.94 -8.55 0.09
C PHE A 239 6.01 -7.74 1.39
N ASN A 240 5.00 -6.91 1.65
CA ASN A 240 4.96 -6.06 2.84
C ASN A 240 6.25 -5.23 3.04
N GLY A 241 6.84 -4.77 1.93
CA GLY A 241 8.07 -3.95 1.93
C GLY A 241 9.33 -4.73 2.29
N LYS A 242 9.35 -6.06 2.11
CA LYS A 242 10.51 -6.92 2.28
C LYS A 242 10.71 -7.81 1.05
N ALA A 243 11.96 -8.00 0.64
CA ALA A 243 12.35 -8.98 -0.36
C ALA A 243 12.88 -10.24 0.32
N GLY A 244 12.69 -11.41 -0.30
CA GLY A 244 13.26 -12.64 0.21
C GLY A 244 14.80 -12.59 0.28
N PRO A 245 15.43 -13.21 1.28
CA PRO A 245 14.82 -14.01 2.36
C PRO A 245 14.42 -13.21 3.62
N ALA A 246 14.34 -11.88 3.54
CA ALA A 246 14.06 -11.01 4.68
C ALA A 246 12.56 -10.93 5.06
N ILE A 247 11.69 -11.62 4.32
CA ILE A 247 10.24 -11.67 4.58
C ILE A 247 9.99 -12.54 5.81
N THR A 248 9.16 -12.05 6.74
CA THR A 248 8.72 -12.85 7.89
C THR A 248 7.78 -13.96 7.43
N PRO A 249 8.08 -15.25 7.70
CA PRO A 249 7.25 -16.37 7.26
C PRO A 249 5.84 -16.34 7.88
N MET A 250 4.84 -16.79 7.12
CA MET A 250 3.50 -17.05 7.61
C MET A 250 3.47 -18.43 8.28
N VAL A 251 3.43 -18.49 9.62
CA VAL A 251 3.46 -19.73 10.37
C VAL A 251 2.03 -20.19 10.71
N VAL A 252 1.69 -21.42 10.32
CA VAL A 252 0.38 -22.03 10.52
C VAL A 252 0.53 -23.43 11.12
N ARG A 253 -0.53 -23.96 11.70
CA ARG A 253 -0.58 -25.34 12.24
C ARG A 253 -1.21 -26.27 11.21
N LEU A 254 -0.85 -27.52 11.28
CA LEU A 254 -1.52 -28.57 10.50
C LEU A 254 -3.02 -28.59 10.89
N GLY A 255 -3.89 -28.50 9.89
CA GLY A 255 -5.33 -28.42 10.02
C GLY A 255 -5.92 -27.01 10.17
N ASP A 256 -5.08 -25.96 10.29
CA ASP A 256 -5.57 -24.59 10.29
C ASP A 256 -6.25 -24.28 8.94
N ARG A 257 -7.41 -23.62 8.98
CA ARG A 257 -7.96 -22.91 7.82
C ARG A 257 -7.31 -21.55 7.73
N VAL A 258 -6.58 -21.33 6.66
CA VAL A 258 -5.77 -20.13 6.44
C VAL A 258 -6.43 -19.25 5.39
N ARG A 259 -6.52 -17.94 5.67
CA ARG A 259 -6.84 -16.91 4.67
C ARG A 259 -5.61 -16.08 4.40
N ILE A 260 -5.32 -15.84 3.13
CA ILE A 260 -4.32 -14.88 2.69
C ILE A 260 -5.01 -13.85 1.81
N ARG A 261 -4.91 -12.59 2.20
CA ARG A 261 -5.39 -11.42 1.48
C ARG A 261 -4.21 -10.81 0.73
N MET A 262 -4.31 -10.68 -0.56
CA MET A 262 -3.27 -10.08 -1.40
C MET A 262 -3.78 -8.77 -1.97
N VAL A 263 -2.99 -7.72 -1.89
CA VAL A 263 -3.29 -6.40 -2.46
C VAL A 263 -2.12 -6.01 -3.35
N ASN A 264 -2.41 -5.67 -4.61
CA ASN A 264 -1.40 -5.24 -5.56
C ASN A 264 -1.55 -3.75 -5.87
N LEU A 265 -0.57 -2.96 -5.45
CA LEU A 265 -0.44 -1.54 -5.76
C LEU A 265 0.91 -1.24 -6.42
N GLY A 266 1.43 -2.22 -7.15
CA GLY A 266 2.57 -2.06 -8.04
C GLY A 266 2.13 -1.67 -9.47
N MET A 267 3.05 -1.75 -10.41
CA MET A 267 2.83 -1.44 -11.83
C MET A 267 2.67 -2.70 -12.68
N ASP A 268 3.05 -3.87 -12.15
CA ASP A 268 2.91 -5.17 -12.81
C ASP A 268 1.79 -6.00 -12.18
N HIS A 269 1.25 -6.93 -12.97
CA HIS A 269 0.32 -7.94 -12.48
C HIS A 269 1.11 -9.11 -11.87
N HIS A 270 0.67 -9.64 -10.74
CA HIS A 270 1.36 -10.71 -10.04
C HIS A 270 0.52 -12.00 -10.05
N PRO A 271 0.88 -13.04 -10.83
CA PRO A 271 0.37 -14.39 -10.63
C PRO A 271 1.04 -14.99 -9.38
N ILE A 272 0.31 -15.05 -8.28
CA ILE A 272 0.84 -15.54 -7.01
C ILE A 272 0.52 -17.02 -6.85
N HIS A 273 1.57 -17.81 -6.62
CA HIS A 273 1.52 -19.25 -6.49
C HIS A 273 1.83 -19.71 -5.07
N LEU A 274 1.07 -20.68 -4.59
CA LEU A 274 1.31 -21.38 -3.34
C LEU A 274 1.70 -22.85 -3.64
N HIS A 275 2.88 -23.24 -3.19
CA HIS A 275 3.33 -24.62 -3.27
C HIS A 275 2.57 -25.53 -2.30
N GLY A 276 2.47 -26.81 -2.65
CA GLY A 276 2.01 -27.88 -1.79
C GLY A 276 0.55 -27.84 -1.33
N ASN A 277 -0.22 -26.81 -1.69
CA ASN A 277 -1.60 -26.63 -1.27
C ASN A 277 -2.48 -26.15 -2.43
N THR A 278 -3.73 -26.57 -2.41
CA THR A 278 -4.79 -26.00 -3.26
C THR A 278 -5.58 -25.01 -2.42
N PHE A 279 -5.79 -23.81 -2.94
CA PHE A 279 -6.63 -22.79 -2.31
C PHE A 279 -7.88 -22.49 -3.14
N TYR A 280 -8.84 -21.82 -2.52
CA TYR A 280 -10.02 -21.27 -3.17
C TYR A 280 -9.96 -19.76 -3.17
N VAL A 281 -10.27 -19.11 -4.30
CA VAL A 281 -10.45 -17.66 -4.36
C VAL A 281 -11.80 -17.33 -3.73
N THR A 282 -11.77 -16.63 -2.60
CA THR A 282 -12.94 -16.39 -1.75
C THR A 282 -13.36 -14.94 -1.64
N GLY A 283 -12.55 -14.00 -2.16
CA GLY A 283 -12.85 -12.57 -2.15
C GLY A 283 -12.03 -11.79 -3.18
N THR A 284 -12.49 -10.58 -3.40
CA THR A 284 -11.87 -9.58 -4.28
C THR A 284 -11.85 -8.22 -3.56
N GLU A 285 -11.38 -7.17 -4.25
CA GLU A 285 -11.51 -5.77 -3.80
C GLU A 285 -12.98 -5.33 -3.64
N GLY A 286 -13.94 -6.08 -4.13
CA GLY A 286 -15.37 -5.87 -3.92
C GLY A 286 -15.96 -6.60 -2.71
N GLY A 287 -15.11 -7.21 -1.88
CA GLY A 287 -15.51 -7.99 -0.70
C GLY A 287 -15.57 -9.49 -0.94
N ARG A 288 -16.25 -10.21 -0.04
CA ARG A 288 -16.33 -11.67 -0.09
C ARG A 288 -17.22 -12.18 -1.22
N ALA A 289 -16.68 -13.09 -2.02
CA ALA A 289 -17.41 -13.75 -3.10
C ALA A 289 -18.40 -14.81 -2.54
N PRO A 290 -19.57 -15.01 -3.16
CA PRO A 290 -20.46 -16.11 -2.81
C PRO A 290 -19.75 -17.48 -2.91
N GLU A 291 -19.97 -18.38 -1.95
CA GLU A 291 -19.30 -19.68 -1.90
C GLU A 291 -19.50 -20.51 -3.18
N SER A 292 -20.65 -20.38 -3.83
CA SER A 292 -20.95 -21.04 -5.09
C SER A 292 -20.06 -20.63 -6.27
N THR A 293 -19.31 -19.53 -6.12
CA THR A 293 -18.38 -19.01 -7.14
C THR A 293 -16.92 -19.37 -6.85
N TRP A 294 -16.62 -19.97 -5.71
CA TRP A 294 -15.26 -20.34 -5.35
C TRP A 294 -14.71 -21.42 -6.26
N ARG A 295 -13.47 -21.23 -6.68
CA ARG A 295 -12.81 -22.19 -7.56
C ARG A 295 -11.50 -22.64 -6.94
N PRO A 296 -11.16 -23.95 -7.04
CA PRO A 296 -9.87 -24.44 -6.59
C PRO A 296 -8.78 -23.98 -7.58
N GLU A 297 -7.75 -23.38 -7.03
CA GLU A 297 -6.59 -22.87 -7.76
C GLU A 297 -5.31 -23.14 -6.96
N ASN A 298 -4.14 -22.97 -7.55
CA ASN A 298 -2.84 -22.94 -6.89
C ASN A 298 -2.04 -21.70 -7.29
N THR A 299 -2.55 -20.95 -8.26
CA THR A 299 -1.97 -19.70 -8.75
C THR A 299 -3.11 -18.75 -9.07
N VAL A 300 -3.09 -17.56 -8.49
CA VAL A 300 -4.12 -16.53 -8.73
C VAL A 300 -3.48 -15.26 -9.24
N LEU A 301 -4.07 -14.66 -10.28
CA LEU A 301 -3.63 -13.37 -10.78
C LEU A 301 -4.17 -12.25 -9.87
N VAL A 302 -3.26 -11.46 -9.29
CA VAL A 302 -3.56 -10.21 -8.59
C VAL A 302 -3.20 -9.07 -9.54
N GLY A 303 -4.20 -8.48 -10.17
CA GLY A 303 -4.03 -7.36 -11.09
C GLY A 303 -3.62 -6.08 -10.36
N VAL A 304 -3.09 -5.11 -11.11
CA VAL A 304 -2.80 -3.77 -10.57
C VAL A 304 -4.08 -3.15 -10.03
N ALA A 305 -4.02 -2.55 -8.85
CA ALA A 305 -5.14 -1.98 -8.09
C ALA A 305 -6.25 -3.00 -7.76
N GLN A 306 -5.87 -4.28 -7.56
CA GLN A 306 -6.80 -5.33 -7.18
C GLN A 306 -6.40 -5.99 -5.85
N ALA A 307 -7.42 -6.55 -5.19
CA ALA A 307 -7.23 -7.49 -4.08
C ALA A 307 -7.77 -8.87 -4.43
N ARG A 308 -7.15 -9.92 -3.86
CA ARG A 308 -7.62 -11.31 -3.93
C ARG A 308 -7.47 -11.95 -2.56
N ASP A 309 -8.58 -12.49 -2.06
CA ASP A 309 -8.57 -13.31 -0.85
C ASP A 309 -8.57 -14.77 -1.26
N VAL A 310 -7.64 -15.56 -0.73
CA VAL A 310 -7.61 -17.01 -0.93
C VAL A 310 -7.70 -17.73 0.40
N GLU A 311 -8.33 -18.90 0.40
CA GLU A 311 -8.46 -19.75 1.59
C GLU A 311 -8.09 -21.18 1.27
N PHE A 312 -7.39 -21.84 2.20
CA PHE A 312 -7.03 -23.26 2.13
C PHE A 312 -6.96 -23.88 3.53
N GLU A 313 -6.98 -25.21 3.58
CA GLU A 313 -6.64 -25.98 4.80
C GLU A 313 -5.18 -26.39 4.73
N ALA A 314 -4.42 -26.07 5.78
CA ALA A 314 -3.02 -26.41 5.91
C ALA A 314 -2.86 -27.89 6.26
N ASN A 315 -3.11 -28.79 5.32
CA ASN A 315 -3.11 -30.23 5.53
C ASN A 315 -1.88 -30.95 4.98
N ASN A 316 -0.93 -30.21 4.42
CA ASN A 316 0.35 -30.73 3.92
C ASN A 316 1.51 -30.12 4.73
N PRO A 317 2.13 -30.87 5.65
CA PRO A 317 3.17 -30.32 6.53
C PRO A 317 4.47 -30.10 5.77
N GLY A 318 5.20 -29.02 6.11
CA GLY A 318 6.49 -28.66 5.50
C GLY A 318 6.63 -27.15 5.35
N ASP A 319 7.76 -26.74 4.76
CA ASP A 319 7.98 -25.35 4.36
C ASP A 319 7.59 -25.20 2.89
N TRP A 320 6.63 -24.35 2.63
CA TRP A 320 6.06 -24.16 1.30
C TRP A 320 6.29 -22.75 0.80
N MET A 321 6.79 -22.63 -0.45
CA MET A 321 6.99 -21.33 -1.08
C MET A 321 5.65 -20.70 -1.43
N PHE A 322 5.56 -19.38 -1.20
CA PHE A 322 4.50 -18.49 -1.65
C PHE A 322 5.15 -17.34 -2.40
N HIS A 323 4.96 -17.29 -3.73
CA HIS A 323 5.73 -16.37 -4.57
C HIS A 323 4.99 -15.95 -5.84
N CYS A 324 5.42 -14.83 -6.44
CA CYS A 324 5.02 -14.45 -7.80
C CYS A 324 5.61 -15.42 -8.82
N HIS A 325 4.81 -15.86 -9.81
CA HIS A 325 5.23 -16.83 -10.81
C HIS A 325 5.62 -16.17 -12.16
N LEU A 326 5.85 -14.87 -12.21
CA LEU A 326 6.47 -14.23 -13.37
C LEU A 326 7.98 -14.53 -13.37
N PRO A 327 8.50 -15.24 -14.39
CA PRO A 327 9.91 -15.66 -14.38
C PRO A 327 10.90 -14.49 -14.26
N HIS A 328 10.64 -13.37 -14.92
CA HIS A 328 11.53 -12.20 -14.85
C HIS A 328 11.54 -11.53 -13.47
N HIS A 329 10.48 -11.65 -12.69
CA HIS A 329 10.44 -11.18 -11.31
C HIS A 329 11.38 -12.01 -10.42
N MET A 330 11.35 -13.33 -10.54
CA MET A 330 12.28 -14.21 -9.84
C MET A 330 13.71 -14.10 -10.40
N MET A 331 13.86 -14.07 -11.73
CA MET A 331 15.16 -14.05 -12.39
C MET A 331 15.94 -12.75 -12.18
N ASN A 332 15.27 -11.61 -12.00
CA ASN A 332 15.93 -10.34 -11.70
C ASN A 332 16.72 -10.38 -10.39
N GLN A 333 16.32 -11.22 -9.45
CA GLN A 333 16.97 -11.39 -8.14
C GLN A 333 17.83 -12.65 -8.08
N MET A 334 17.45 -13.71 -8.77
CA MET A 334 18.09 -15.03 -8.69
C MET A 334 19.26 -15.24 -9.64
N SER A 335 19.44 -14.40 -10.67
CA SER A 335 20.48 -14.65 -11.68
C SER A 335 21.22 -13.37 -12.08
N SER A 336 22.51 -13.36 -11.77
CA SER A 336 23.47 -12.38 -12.29
C SER A 336 23.82 -12.59 -13.76
N THR A 337 23.39 -13.69 -14.39
CA THR A 337 23.78 -14.06 -15.76
C THR A 337 22.70 -13.87 -16.81
N VAL A 338 21.45 -13.57 -16.40
CA VAL A 338 20.31 -13.34 -17.30
C VAL A 338 19.46 -12.15 -16.84
N GLY A 339 18.69 -11.58 -17.75
CA GLY A 339 17.78 -10.46 -17.46
C GLY A 339 18.48 -9.09 -17.42
N PRO A 340 17.83 -8.06 -16.84
CA PRO A 340 18.34 -6.69 -16.85
C PRO A 340 19.71 -6.53 -16.20
N MET A 341 20.06 -7.38 -15.23
CA MET A 341 21.35 -7.36 -14.55
C MET A 341 22.52 -7.61 -15.49
N THR A 342 22.32 -8.37 -16.57
CA THR A 342 23.37 -8.58 -17.59
C THR A 342 23.65 -7.32 -18.41
N ARG A 343 22.72 -6.40 -18.49
CA ARG A 343 22.85 -5.13 -19.25
C ARG A 343 23.62 -4.08 -18.46
N LEU A 344 23.79 -4.26 -17.17
CA LEU A 344 24.42 -3.28 -16.28
C LEU A 344 25.94 -3.43 -16.16
N GLY A 345 26.56 -4.37 -16.90
CA GLY A 345 28.01 -4.56 -16.99
C GLY A 345 28.57 -5.46 -15.90
N LYS A 346 29.73 -6.05 -16.20
CA LYS A 346 30.41 -7.08 -15.39
C LYS A 346 30.76 -6.70 -13.93
N GLY A 347 30.67 -5.44 -13.55
CA GLY A 347 31.00 -4.98 -12.19
C GLY A 347 29.83 -5.03 -11.21
N MET A 348 28.62 -5.30 -11.66
CA MET A 348 27.40 -5.17 -10.85
C MET A 348 26.80 -6.51 -10.44
N SER A 349 27.21 -7.60 -11.08
CA SER A 349 26.77 -8.96 -10.76
C SER A 349 27.52 -9.59 -9.57
N ALA A 350 28.52 -8.91 -9.02
CA ALA A 350 29.42 -9.46 -8.01
C ALA A 350 28.89 -9.38 -6.57
N GLY A 351 27.59 -9.38 -6.37
CA GLY A 351 27.01 -9.24 -5.03
C GLY A 351 25.69 -9.92 -4.76
N LEU A 352 25.07 -10.54 -5.79
CA LEU A 352 23.81 -11.26 -5.60
C LEU A 352 24.10 -12.77 -5.66
N SER A 353 24.12 -13.43 -4.51
CA SER A 353 24.09 -14.89 -4.46
C SER A 353 22.69 -15.39 -4.85
N MET A 354 22.61 -16.62 -5.37
CA MET A 354 21.32 -17.26 -5.69
C MET A 354 20.41 -17.42 -4.45
N GLU A 355 20.97 -17.33 -3.25
CA GLU A 355 20.23 -17.38 -1.98
C GLU A 355 19.54 -16.05 -1.64
N GLU A 356 19.98 -14.94 -2.22
CA GLU A 356 19.43 -13.59 -1.94
C GLU A 356 18.18 -13.24 -2.76
N GLY A 357 17.76 -14.10 -3.67
CA GLY A 357 16.68 -13.82 -4.63
C GLY A 357 15.43 -14.67 -4.52
N MET A 358 15.36 -15.63 -3.59
CA MET A 358 14.16 -16.44 -3.39
C MET A 358 13.23 -15.74 -2.39
N GLY A 359 12.42 -14.80 -2.85
CA GLY A 359 11.35 -14.16 -2.12
C GLY A 359 10.01 -14.45 -2.74
#